data_3a958b47f95243ac4e2c52ca2133b826
#
_entry.id   3a958b47f95243ac4e2c52ca2133b826
#
_cell.length_a   1.000
_cell.length_b   1.000
_cell.length_c   1.000
_cell.angle_alpha   90.00
_cell.angle_beta   90.00
_cell.angle_gamma   90.00
#
_symmetry.space_group_name_H-M   'P 1'
#
loop_
_entity.id
_entity.type
_entity.pdbx_description
1 polymer ?
#
loop_
_entity_poly.entity_id
_entity_poly.type
_entity_poly.pdbx_seq_one_letter_code
_entity_poly.pdbx_strand_id
1 'polypeptide(L)'
;MKRHFPGLHVEPAQANEFLEGIFLVRVDRAYYRWHPQKPFFILSFAVIEPNEFASRKIAGRLYCTQKSLWKLNWFLRDFGYDPDLLGRDEVDEKALLGLTGILRTTRKSFAGRTFLNLESFAPSSEWDFISKDAREGVVAGGSNDIQLHAD
;
A
#
# COMPACT_ATOMS: atom_id res chain seq x y z
N MET A 1 -31.73 22.24 -14.59
CA MET A 1 -30.71 22.94 -13.81
C MET A 1 -29.36 22.29 -14.00
N LYS A 2 -28.35 23.10 -14.20
CA LYS A 2 -27.01 22.56 -14.44
C LYS A 2 -26.21 22.57 -13.14
N ARG A 3 -25.41 21.57 -12.96
CA ARG A 3 -24.49 21.50 -11.83
C ARG A 3 -23.08 21.44 -12.36
N HIS A 4 -22.21 22.07 -11.63
CA HIS A 4 -20.79 22.12 -11.99
C HIS A 4 -20.01 21.14 -11.11
N PHE A 5 -19.24 20.26 -11.74
CA PHE A 5 -18.39 19.32 -11.03
C PHE A 5 -16.95 19.53 -11.48
N PRO A 6 -16.15 20.23 -10.68
CA PRO A 6 -14.77 20.49 -11.05
C PRO A 6 -14.03 19.17 -11.28
N GLY A 7 -13.28 19.12 -12.36
CA GLY A 7 -12.54 17.91 -12.66
C GLY A 7 -13.26 16.87 -13.47
N LEU A 8 -14.54 17.13 -13.76
CA LEU A 8 -15.31 16.15 -14.49
C LEU A 8 -14.74 15.85 -15.87
N HIS A 9 -14.15 16.83 -16.49
CA HIS A 9 -13.60 16.66 -17.83
C HIS A 9 -12.25 15.95 -17.86
N VAL A 10 -11.69 15.65 -16.69
CA VAL A 10 -10.39 15.03 -16.62
C VAL A 10 -10.51 13.59 -17.10
N GLU A 11 -9.55 13.15 -17.89
CA GLU A 11 -9.53 11.79 -18.39
C GLU A 11 -9.51 10.79 -17.26
N PRO A 12 -10.22 9.70 -17.37
CA PRO A 12 -10.24 8.71 -16.29
C PRO A 12 -8.85 8.25 -15.85
N ALA A 13 -7.94 8.15 -16.77
CA ALA A 13 -6.58 7.73 -16.44
C ALA A 13 -5.87 8.74 -15.56
N GLN A 14 -6.25 9.99 -15.66
CA GLN A 14 -5.67 11.03 -14.83
C GLN A 14 -6.43 11.19 -13.54
N ALA A 15 -7.72 11.03 -13.61
CA ALA A 15 -8.57 11.24 -12.47
C ALA A 15 -8.39 10.15 -11.43
N ASN A 16 -8.12 8.98 -11.92
CA ASN A 16 -8.02 7.88 -11.07
C ASN A 16 -6.73 7.30 -11.02
N GLU A 17 -5.75 7.94 -10.78
CA GLU A 17 -4.50 7.45 -10.83
C GLU A 17 -4.30 6.31 -9.94
N PHE A 18 -4.41 5.13 -10.44
CA PHE A 18 -3.98 3.97 -9.73
C PHE A 18 -2.46 3.97 -9.80
N LEU A 19 -1.84 4.33 -8.71
CA LEU A 19 -0.39 4.33 -8.64
C LEU A 19 0.10 2.91 -8.50
N GLU A 20 0.40 2.30 -9.63
CA GLU A 20 0.87 0.93 -9.68
C GLU A 20 2.40 0.93 -9.72
N GLY A 21 3.05 0.19 -8.83
CA GLY A 21 4.50 0.17 -8.79
C GLY A 21 5.03 0.01 -7.39
N ILE A 22 6.25 0.47 -7.18
CA ILE A 22 6.93 0.37 -5.90
C ILE A 22 7.21 1.76 -5.37
N PHE A 23 6.81 2.00 -4.12
CA PHE A 23 6.88 3.33 -3.53
C PHE A 23 7.37 3.27 -2.10
N LEU A 24 8.14 4.28 -1.70
CA LEU A 24 8.42 4.49 -0.29
C LEU A 24 7.27 5.34 0.24
N VAL A 25 6.62 4.86 1.28
CA VAL A 25 5.38 5.48 1.75
C VAL A 25 5.36 5.61 3.27
N ARG A 26 4.46 6.46 3.74
CA ARG A 26 4.19 6.62 5.17
C ARG A 26 2.70 6.43 5.38
N VAL A 27 2.35 5.70 6.42
CA VAL A 27 0.93 5.52 6.76
C VAL A 27 0.35 6.86 7.19
N ASP A 28 -0.66 7.31 6.49
CA ASP A 28 -1.29 8.59 6.69
C ASP A 28 -2.62 8.45 7.43
N ARG A 29 -3.35 7.39 7.17
CA ARG A 29 -4.60 7.11 7.85
C ARG A 29 -4.76 5.62 8.00
N ALA A 30 -5.44 5.22 9.06
CA ALA A 30 -5.70 3.83 9.34
C ALA A 30 -7.03 3.73 10.08
N TYR A 31 -7.95 2.94 9.54
CA TYR A 31 -9.23 2.72 10.16
C TYR A 31 -9.58 1.25 10.13
N TYR A 32 -10.01 0.72 11.26
CA TYR A 32 -10.52 -0.64 11.32
C TYR A 32 -12.00 -0.61 10.97
N ARG A 33 -12.43 -1.53 10.12
CA ARG A 33 -13.82 -1.69 9.78
C ARG A 33 -14.26 -3.09 10.14
N TRP A 34 -15.18 -3.15 11.07
CA TRP A 34 -15.73 -4.44 11.45
C TRP A 34 -16.70 -4.94 10.39
N HIS A 35 -16.63 -6.22 10.11
CA HIS A 35 -17.57 -6.88 9.21
C HIS A 35 -17.70 -8.31 9.71
N PRO A 36 -18.91 -8.88 9.73
CA PRO A 36 -19.10 -10.22 10.30
C PRO A 36 -18.24 -11.29 9.65
N GLN A 37 -17.92 -11.13 8.38
CA GLN A 37 -17.18 -12.16 7.67
C GLN A 37 -15.77 -11.74 7.29
N LYS A 38 -15.57 -10.47 6.99
CA LYS A 38 -14.29 -10.00 6.50
C LYS A 38 -13.91 -8.66 7.09
N PRO A 39 -13.60 -8.60 8.37
CA PRO A 39 -13.13 -7.34 8.95
C PRO A 39 -11.81 -6.93 8.32
N PHE A 40 -11.56 -5.64 8.24
CA PHE A 40 -10.35 -5.17 7.56
C PHE A 40 -9.92 -3.80 8.08
N PHE A 41 -8.65 -3.48 7.80
CA PHE A 41 -8.15 -2.12 7.97
C PHE A 41 -8.17 -1.44 6.61
N ILE A 42 -8.64 -0.20 6.57
CA ILE A 42 -8.45 0.66 5.43
C ILE A 42 -7.22 1.49 5.74
N LEU A 43 -6.24 1.43 4.86
CA LEU A 43 -4.99 2.16 5.05
C LEU A 43 -4.83 3.15 3.92
N SER A 44 -4.38 4.35 4.28
CA SER A 44 -4.01 5.34 3.29
C SER A 44 -2.54 5.65 3.50
N PHE A 45 -1.78 5.62 2.43
CA PHE A 45 -0.35 5.84 2.47
C PHE A 45 -0.04 7.12 1.69
N ALA A 46 0.82 7.95 2.25
CA ALA A 46 1.32 9.11 1.52
C ALA A 46 2.65 8.71 0.91
N VAL A 47 2.80 8.92 -0.38
CA VAL A 47 4.04 8.57 -1.07
C VAL A 47 5.13 9.55 -0.69
N ILE A 48 6.30 9.03 -0.34
CA ILE A 48 7.47 9.82 -0.05
C ILE A 48 8.37 9.86 -1.28
N GLU A 49 8.60 8.72 -1.89
CA GLU A 49 9.41 8.60 -3.10
C GLU A 49 8.79 7.58 -4.03
N PRO A 50 8.96 7.72 -5.35
CA PRO A 50 9.81 8.74 -6.01
C PRO A 50 9.16 10.11 -5.96
N ASN A 51 9.99 11.14 -6.14
CA ASN A 51 9.55 12.52 -6.03
C ASN A 51 8.39 12.89 -6.91
N GLU A 52 8.33 12.34 -8.08
CA GLU A 52 7.26 12.68 -9.03
C GLU A 52 5.88 12.29 -8.50
N PHE A 53 5.84 11.40 -7.52
CA PHE A 53 4.56 11.02 -6.91
C PHE A 53 4.45 11.46 -5.45
N ALA A 54 5.40 12.25 -4.99
CA ALA A 54 5.42 12.65 -3.58
C ALA A 54 4.10 13.31 -3.19
N SER A 55 3.64 12.97 -2.01
CA SER A 55 2.38 13.45 -1.42
C SER A 55 1.13 12.85 -2.05
N ARG A 56 1.26 12.04 -3.07
CA ARG A 56 0.11 11.33 -3.61
C ARG A 56 -0.31 10.27 -2.61
N LYS A 57 -1.58 9.92 -2.64
CA LYS A 57 -2.11 8.96 -1.68
C LYS A 57 -2.44 7.64 -2.34
N ILE A 58 -2.16 6.57 -1.64
CA ILE A 58 -2.52 5.23 -2.07
C ILE A 58 -3.38 4.65 -0.97
N ALA A 59 -4.55 4.16 -1.31
CA ALA A 59 -5.44 3.55 -0.33
C ALA A 59 -5.69 2.10 -0.66
N GLY A 60 -5.80 1.29 0.35
CA GLY A 60 -6.09 -0.12 0.16
C GLY A 60 -6.55 -0.76 1.44
N ARG A 61 -6.87 -2.04 1.37
CA ARG A 61 -7.37 -2.79 2.51
C ARG A 61 -6.45 -3.94 2.86
N LEU A 62 -6.34 -4.20 4.15
CA LEU A 62 -5.72 -5.42 4.64
C LEU A 62 -6.76 -6.14 5.48
N TYR A 63 -7.09 -7.36 5.06
CA TYR A 63 -8.13 -8.12 5.72
C TYR A 63 -7.61 -8.82 6.97
N CYS A 64 -8.49 -8.93 7.96
CA CYS A 64 -8.14 -9.51 9.26
C CYS A 64 -8.73 -10.89 9.45
N THR A 65 -9.03 -11.60 8.36
CA THR A 65 -9.49 -12.97 8.46
C THR A 65 -8.29 -13.88 8.74
N GLN A 66 -8.53 -15.02 9.31
CA GLN A 66 -7.45 -15.96 9.59
C GLN A 66 -6.60 -16.25 8.38
N LYS A 67 -7.24 -16.33 7.23
CA LYS A 67 -6.56 -16.62 5.99
C LYS A 67 -5.64 -15.51 5.54
N SER A 68 -5.90 -14.30 5.97
CA SER A 68 -5.16 -13.12 5.51
C SER A 68 -4.27 -12.49 6.57
N LEU A 69 -4.28 -13.01 7.78
CA LEU A 69 -3.49 -12.41 8.85
C LEU A 69 -1.99 -12.40 8.56
N TRP A 70 -1.53 -13.35 7.76
CA TRP A 70 -0.12 -13.37 7.40
C TRP A 70 0.32 -12.10 6.68
N LYS A 71 -0.58 -11.54 5.89
CA LYS A 71 -0.26 -10.35 5.13
C LYS A 71 -0.27 -9.12 6.02
N LEU A 72 -1.20 -9.06 6.94
CA LEU A 72 -1.24 -7.99 7.93
C LEU A 72 0.03 -8.04 8.79
N ASN A 73 0.43 -9.23 9.21
CA ASN A 73 1.65 -9.40 9.98
C ASN A 73 2.87 -8.92 9.19
N TRP A 74 2.93 -9.25 7.92
CA TRP A 74 4.01 -8.83 7.03
C TRP A 74 4.12 -7.32 7.02
N PHE A 75 2.99 -6.64 6.78
CA PHE A 75 2.95 -5.20 6.77
C PHE A 75 3.45 -4.62 8.09
N LEU A 76 2.92 -5.12 9.20
CA LEU A 76 3.27 -4.59 10.52
C LEU A 76 4.76 -4.75 10.80
N ARG A 77 5.30 -5.91 10.52
CA ARG A 77 6.72 -6.14 10.78
C ARG A 77 7.61 -5.24 9.93
N ASP A 78 7.33 -5.17 8.65
CA ASP A 78 8.21 -4.44 7.74
C ASP A 78 8.08 -2.94 7.90
N PHE A 79 6.93 -2.47 8.33
CA PHE A 79 6.75 -1.03 8.56
C PHE A 79 7.17 -0.60 9.96
N GLY A 80 7.69 -1.50 10.75
CA GLY A 80 8.25 -1.13 12.05
C GLY A 80 7.25 -0.96 13.17
N TYR A 81 6.15 -1.70 13.10
CA TYR A 81 5.14 -1.65 14.16
C TYR A 81 5.75 -2.17 15.46
N ASP A 82 5.25 -1.70 16.58
CA ASP A 82 5.74 -2.06 17.92
C ASP A 82 5.77 -3.59 18.09
N PRO A 83 6.93 -4.20 18.25
CA PRO A 83 7.02 -5.65 18.38
C PRO A 83 6.32 -6.19 19.62
N ASP A 84 6.24 -5.41 20.68
CA ASP A 84 5.57 -5.87 21.90
C ASP A 84 4.07 -6.00 21.68
N LEU A 85 3.49 -5.03 21.00
CA LEU A 85 2.06 -5.10 20.70
C LEU A 85 1.80 -6.24 19.71
N LEU A 86 2.66 -6.37 18.71
CA LEU A 86 2.52 -7.43 17.75
C LEU A 86 2.62 -8.80 18.42
N GLY A 87 3.53 -8.93 19.36
CA GLY A 87 3.71 -10.17 20.11
C GLY A 87 2.50 -10.53 20.97
N ARG A 88 1.67 -9.56 21.26
CA ARG A 88 0.44 -9.80 22.02
C ARG A 88 -0.79 -9.84 21.11
N ASP A 89 -0.57 -9.90 19.79
CA ASP A 89 -1.64 -9.93 18.80
C ASP A 89 -2.55 -8.69 18.89
N GLU A 90 -1.96 -7.54 19.21
CA GLU A 90 -2.70 -6.31 19.36
C GLU A 90 -2.33 -5.27 18.32
N VAL A 91 -3.32 -4.65 17.69
CA VAL A 91 -3.09 -3.59 16.74
C VAL A 91 -3.82 -2.33 17.19
N ASP A 92 -3.05 -1.28 17.42
CA ASP A 92 -3.61 0.01 17.79
C ASP A 92 -3.58 0.88 16.54
N GLU A 93 -4.74 1.32 16.10
CA GLU A 93 -4.86 2.14 14.89
C GLU A 93 -3.98 3.38 14.96
N LYS A 94 -3.91 4.00 16.10
CA LYS A 94 -3.12 5.21 16.25
C LYS A 94 -1.63 4.95 16.11
N ALA A 95 -1.21 3.77 16.53
CA ALA A 95 0.19 3.41 16.45
C ALA A 95 0.61 3.07 15.01
N LEU A 96 -0.33 2.95 14.10
CA LEU A 96 -0.01 2.73 12.70
C LEU A 96 0.37 4.01 11.99
N LEU A 97 -0.11 5.15 12.49
CA LEU A 97 0.13 6.42 11.83
C LEU A 97 1.60 6.78 11.86
N GLY A 98 2.11 7.19 10.73
CA GLY A 98 3.51 7.59 10.61
C GLY A 98 4.49 6.48 10.35
N LEU A 99 4.05 5.24 10.37
CA LEU A 99 4.96 4.13 10.03
C LEU A 99 5.37 4.25 8.58
N THR A 100 6.62 3.94 8.30
CA THR A 100 7.16 4.05 6.94
C THR A 100 7.63 2.71 6.45
N GLY A 101 7.58 2.54 5.16
CA GLY A 101 8.05 1.31 4.55
C GLY A 101 7.88 1.37 3.05
N ILE A 102 8.20 0.27 2.40
CA ILE A 102 8.08 0.15 0.97
C ILE A 102 6.82 -0.62 0.67
N LEU A 103 6.05 -0.11 -0.28
CA LEU A 103 4.79 -0.71 -0.68
C LEU A 103 4.82 -0.97 -2.18
N ARG A 104 4.48 -2.18 -2.56
CA ARG A 104 4.28 -2.50 -3.96
C ARG A 104 2.80 -2.65 -4.19
N THR A 105 2.31 -1.95 -5.20
CA THR A 105 0.90 -2.02 -5.56
C THR A 105 0.74 -2.60 -6.94
N THR A 106 -0.36 -3.31 -7.14
CA THR A 106 -0.71 -3.83 -8.44
C THR A 106 -2.18 -3.53 -8.69
N ARG A 107 -2.53 -3.42 -9.95
CA ARG A 107 -3.92 -3.19 -10.32
C ARG A 107 -4.59 -4.53 -10.46
N LYS A 108 -5.76 -4.66 -9.88
CA LYS A 108 -6.55 -5.88 -9.98
C LYS A 108 -7.97 -5.55 -10.41
N SER A 109 -8.57 -6.46 -11.17
CA SER A 109 -9.95 -6.29 -11.59
C SER A 109 -10.76 -7.46 -11.10
N PHE A 110 -11.94 -7.18 -10.60
CA PHE A 110 -12.84 -8.22 -10.13
C PHE A 110 -14.27 -7.72 -10.29
N ALA A 111 -15.11 -8.52 -10.90
CA ALA A 111 -16.53 -8.19 -11.09
C ALA A 111 -16.73 -6.85 -11.76
N GLY A 112 -15.92 -6.54 -12.76
CA GLY A 112 -16.04 -5.29 -13.52
C GLY A 112 -15.47 -4.08 -12.80
N ARG A 113 -14.85 -4.24 -11.65
CA ARG A 113 -14.25 -3.14 -10.92
C ARG A 113 -12.75 -3.28 -10.90
N THR A 114 -12.07 -2.16 -10.98
CA THR A 114 -10.62 -2.12 -10.90
C THR A 114 -10.22 -1.45 -9.59
N PHE A 115 -9.25 -2.02 -8.91
CA PHE A 115 -8.79 -1.47 -7.65
C PHE A 115 -7.29 -1.73 -7.48
N LEU A 116 -6.68 -1.00 -6.56
CA LEU A 116 -5.29 -1.24 -6.22
C LEU A 116 -5.20 -2.31 -5.15
N ASN A 117 -4.32 -3.23 -5.38
CA ASN A 117 -4.02 -4.27 -4.41
C ASN A 117 -2.70 -3.92 -3.75
N LEU A 118 -2.66 -4.00 -2.43
CA LEU A 118 -1.43 -3.84 -1.69
C LEU A 118 -0.69 -5.16 -1.78
N GLU A 119 0.20 -5.23 -2.72
CA GLU A 119 0.81 -6.50 -3.12
C GLU A 119 1.88 -7.00 -2.16
N SER A 120 2.80 -6.16 -1.80
CA SER A 120 3.91 -6.58 -0.96
C SER A 120 4.49 -5.41 -0.19
N PHE A 121 5.26 -5.73 0.83
CA PHE A 121 5.82 -4.75 1.76
C PHE A 121 7.30 -5.03 2.00
N ALA A 122 8.05 -4.00 2.34
CA ALA A 122 9.44 -4.15 2.74
C ALA A 122 9.84 -3.03 3.68
N PRO A 123 10.89 -3.21 4.46
CA PRO A 123 11.38 -2.15 5.36
C PRO A 123 11.89 -0.95 4.58
N SER A 124 11.68 0.23 5.11
CA SER A 124 12.12 1.45 4.46
C SER A 124 13.63 1.47 4.23
N SER A 125 14.37 0.78 5.08
CA SER A 125 15.83 0.73 4.96
C SER A 125 16.31 0.12 3.64
N GLU A 126 15.43 -0.59 2.95
CA GLU A 126 15.80 -1.21 1.69
C GLU A 126 15.54 -0.32 0.47
N TRP A 127 15.03 0.87 0.69
CA TRP A 127 14.60 1.71 -0.41
C TRP A 127 15.69 2.02 -1.44
N ASP A 128 16.85 2.43 -0.96
CA ASP A 128 17.91 2.81 -1.88
C ASP A 128 18.30 1.66 -2.79
N PHE A 129 18.34 0.48 -2.22
CA PHE A 129 18.69 -0.71 -2.97
C PHE A 129 17.64 -1.03 -4.01
N ILE A 130 16.39 -1.02 -3.60
CA ILE A 130 15.27 -1.31 -4.48
C ILE A 130 15.12 -0.27 -5.56
N SER A 131 15.22 0.98 -5.20
CA SER A 131 15.05 2.06 -6.14
C SER A 131 16.10 2.00 -7.24
N LYS A 132 17.33 1.68 -6.88
CA LYS A 132 18.37 1.53 -7.84
C LYS A 132 18.10 0.35 -8.77
N ASP A 133 17.71 -0.75 -8.17
CA ASP A 133 17.37 -1.95 -8.89
C ASP A 133 16.18 -1.72 -9.81
N ALA A 134 15.21 -1.00 -9.37
CA ALA A 134 14.02 -0.71 -10.14
C ALA A 134 14.36 0.11 -11.39
N ARG A 135 15.27 1.04 -11.26
CA ARG A 135 15.67 1.84 -12.41
C ARG A 135 16.34 1.01 -13.49
N GLU A 136 17.10 0.02 -13.06
CA GLU A 136 17.76 -0.86 -14.01
C GLU A 136 16.81 -1.95 -14.40
N GLY A 137 16.04 -2.38 -13.44
CA GLY A 137 15.20 -3.49 -13.59
C GLY A 137 13.97 -3.29 -14.42
N VAL A 138 13.62 -2.07 -14.65
CA VAL A 138 12.52 -1.80 -15.53
C VAL A 138 12.76 -2.49 -16.83
N VAL A 139 14.00 -2.52 -17.18
CA VAL A 139 14.39 -3.16 -18.39
C VAL A 139 14.22 -4.65 -18.28
N ALA A 140 14.52 -5.17 -17.14
CA ALA A 140 14.48 -6.60 -16.96
C ALA A 140 13.11 -7.12 -16.61
N GLY A 141 12.18 -6.25 -16.49
CA GLY A 141 10.86 -6.71 -16.17
C GLY A 141 10.77 -7.08 -14.74
N GLY A 142 10.60 -6.44 -13.94
CA GLY A 142 10.30 -6.51 -12.57
C GLY A 142 10.29 -7.81 -11.83
N SER A 143 10.60 -8.86 -12.45
CA SER A 143 10.57 -10.12 -11.73
C SER A 143 11.51 -10.10 -10.55
N ASN A 144 12.49 -9.27 -10.63
CA ASN A 144 13.44 -9.20 -9.56
C ASN A 144 12.89 -8.64 -8.29
N ASP A 145 11.90 -7.83 -8.42
CA ASP A 145 11.32 -7.24 -7.26
C ASP A 145 10.76 -8.25 -6.35
N ILE A 146 10.34 -9.31 -6.93
CA ILE A 146 9.66 -10.31 -6.20
C ILE A 146 10.55 -10.99 -5.22
N GLN A 147 11.79 -11.04 -5.52
CA GLN A 147 12.70 -11.71 -4.67
C GLN A 147 12.84 -11.08 -3.33
N LEU A 148 12.52 -9.87 -3.24
CA LEU A 148 12.61 -9.18 -1.98
C LEU A 148 11.76 -9.84 -0.93
N HIS A 149 10.71 -10.44 -1.37
CA HIS A 149 9.77 -10.98 -0.44
C HIS A 149 9.42 -12.37 -0.72
N ALA A 150 10.32 -13.02 -1.31
CA ALA A 150 10.08 -14.39 -1.61
C ALA A 150 9.92 -15.19 -0.37
N ASP A 151 10.19 -14.65 0.69
CA ASP A 151 10.02 -15.33 1.91
C ASP A 151 8.75 -15.14 2.59
#